data_ef8dd9e3f824a6338bb3ce6d05172c0e
#
_entry.id   ef8dd9e3f824a6338bb3ce6d05172c0e
#
_cell.length_a   1.000
_cell.length_b   1.000
_cell.length_c   1.000
_cell.angle_alpha   90.00
_cell.angle_beta   90.00
_cell.angle_gamma   90.00
#
_symmetry.space_group_name_H-M   'P 1'
#
loop_
_entity.id
_entity.type
_entity.pdbx_description
1 polymer ?
#
loop_
_entity_poly.entity_id
_entity_poly.type
_entity_poly.pdbx_seq_one_letter_code
_entity_poly.pdbx_strand_id
1 'polypeptide(L)'
;MYLDGRLNKPLLASYLFASSGNAARINGIVHPRVKEDFLSWASRQESGPVALESAILFESGFEDVVDKVIMVYAPLDVRIRRVMERDHATREQVESRIAAQMSDEERAQYEQKIFQKLKQGKRLSSAEM
;
A
#
# COMPACT_ATOMS: atom_id res chain seq x y z
N MET A 1 -8.48 20.32 -8.71
CA MET A 1 -8.29 19.41 -7.54
C MET A 1 -7.72 20.13 -6.32
N TYR A 2 -7.16 21.30 -6.48
CA TYR A 2 -6.76 22.21 -5.41
C TYR A 2 -7.72 23.40 -5.33
N LEU A 3 -8.02 23.86 -4.12
CA LEU A 3 -8.79 25.05 -3.82
C LEU A 3 -7.94 25.89 -2.86
N ASP A 4 -7.66 27.14 -3.22
CA ASP A 4 -6.83 28.06 -2.44
C ASP A 4 -5.49 27.46 -1.98
N GLY A 5 -4.81 26.73 -2.88
CA GLY A 5 -3.51 26.07 -2.60
C GLY A 5 -3.58 24.83 -1.74
N ARG A 6 -4.78 24.39 -1.33
CA ARG A 6 -5.02 23.19 -0.53
C ARG A 6 -5.69 22.09 -1.35
N LEU A 7 -5.32 20.84 -1.08
CA LEU A 7 -5.96 19.71 -1.73
C LEU A 7 -7.43 19.62 -1.34
N ASN A 8 -8.32 19.65 -2.34
CA ASN A 8 -9.75 19.40 -2.15
C ASN A 8 -10.00 17.90 -1.99
N LYS A 9 -9.87 17.41 -0.76
CA LYS A 9 -10.03 15.98 -0.44
C LYS A 9 -11.39 15.40 -0.82
N PRO A 10 -12.54 16.09 -0.59
CA PRO A 10 -13.84 15.58 -1.02
C PRO A 10 -13.94 15.40 -2.53
N LEU A 11 -13.44 16.35 -3.32
CA LEU A 11 -13.44 16.26 -4.77
C LEU A 11 -12.52 15.10 -5.26
N LEU A 12 -11.34 14.96 -4.67
CA LEU A 12 -10.45 13.84 -4.98
C LEU A 12 -11.11 12.49 -4.67
N ALA A 13 -11.73 12.37 -3.50
CA ALA A 13 -12.44 11.16 -3.10
C ALA A 13 -13.58 10.83 -4.07
N SER A 14 -14.41 11.82 -4.45
CA SER A 14 -15.49 11.60 -5.41
C SER A 14 -14.97 11.11 -6.77
N TYR A 15 -13.84 11.64 -7.23
CA TYR A 15 -13.20 11.20 -8.47
C TYR A 15 -12.66 9.76 -8.36
N LEU A 16 -11.97 9.44 -7.27
CA LEU A 16 -11.40 8.11 -7.02
C LEU A 16 -12.47 7.01 -6.96
N PHE A 17 -13.59 7.29 -6.28
CA PHE A 17 -14.66 6.32 -6.10
C PHE A 17 -15.64 6.25 -7.27
N ALA A 18 -15.56 7.14 -8.24
CA ALA A 18 -16.43 7.13 -9.41
C ALA A 18 -16.15 5.97 -10.36
N SER A 19 -14.88 5.51 -10.46
CA SER A 19 -14.53 4.32 -11.23
C SER A 19 -13.16 3.78 -10.83
N SER A 20 -12.94 2.48 -11.06
CA SER A 20 -11.63 1.83 -10.87
C SER A 20 -10.54 2.42 -11.79
N GLY A 21 -10.92 2.85 -13.00
CA GLY A 21 -10.02 3.53 -13.92
C GLY A 21 -9.49 4.86 -13.39
N ASN A 22 -10.30 5.61 -12.66
CA ASN A 22 -9.89 6.86 -12.03
C ASN A 22 -8.88 6.61 -10.92
N ALA A 23 -9.11 5.59 -10.10
CA ALA A 23 -8.16 5.18 -9.07
C ALA A 23 -6.82 4.76 -9.67
N ALA A 24 -6.82 3.97 -10.74
CA ALA A 24 -5.62 3.56 -11.45
C ALA A 24 -4.82 4.77 -12.01
N ARG A 25 -5.51 5.77 -12.56
CA ARG A 25 -4.87 6.99 -13.08
C ARG A 25 -4.19 7.80 -11.98
N ILE A 26 -4.87 8.01 -10.86
CA ILE A 26 -4.29 8.73 -9.70
C ILE A 26 -3.12 7.94 -9.12
N ASN A 27 -3.27 6.65 -8.91
CA ASN A 27 -2.21 5.79 -8.38
C ASN A 27 -0.99 5.74 -9.31
N GLY A 28 -1.19 5.75 -10.62
CA GLY A 28 -0.12 5.83 -11.62
C GLY A 28 0.71 7.12 -11.54
N ILE A 29 0.16 8.19 -10.96
CA ILE A 29 0.87 9.44 -10.70
C ILE A 29 1.48 9.44 -9.29
N VAL A 30 0.72 9.04 -8.29
CA VAL A 30 1.10 9.15 -6.87
C VAL A 30 2.15 8.13 -6.46
N HIS A 31 1.96 6.84 -6.81
CA HIS A 31 2.87 5.78 -6.36
C HIS A 31 4.32 5.97 -6.82
N PRO A 32 4.62 6.32 -8.10
CA PRO A 32 5.99 6.58 -8.51
C PRO A 32 6.63 7.75 -7.76
N ARG A 33 5.86 8.81 -7.49
CA ARG A 33 6.37 10.00 -6.77
C ARG A 33 6.68 9.69 -5.32
N VAL A 34 5.81 8.93 -4.65
CA VAL A 34 6.04 8.47 -3.27
C VAL A 34 7.27 7.56 -3.21
N LYS A 35 7.44 6.67 -4.20
CA LYS A 35 8.60 5.78 -4.28
C LYS A 35 9.90 6.57 -4.46
N GLU A 36 9.94 7.54 -5.36
CA GLU A 36 11.09 8.43 -5.57
C GLU A 36 11.45 9.20 -4.29
N ASP A 37 10.44 9.75 -3.60
CA ASP A 37 10.64 10.49 -2.35
C ASP A 37 11.18 9.59 -1.24
N PHE A 38 10.62 8.38 -1.09
CA PHE A 38 11.10 7.40 -0.13
C PHE A 38 12.57 7.01 -0.39
N LEU A 39 12.93 6.71 -1.63
CA LEU A 39 14.30 6.35 -2.01
C LEU A 39 15.28 7.50 -1.76
N SER A 40 14.88 8.72 -2.10
CA SER A 40 15.66 9.92 -1.83
C SER A 40 15.86 10.16 -0.33
N TRP A 41 14.80 9.99 0.46
CA TRP A 41 14.88 10.08 1.91
C TRP A 41 15.78 8.99 2.50
N ALA A 42 15.60 7.74 2.09
CA ALA A 42 16.37 6.60 2.59
C ALA A 42 17.86 6.75 2.30
N SER A 43 18.24 7.27 1.12
CA SER A 43 19.62 7.50 0.74
C SER A 43 20.35 8.55 1.59
N ARG A 44 19.61 9.41 2.25
CA ARG A 44 20.16 10.45 3.16
C ARG A 44 20.31 9.98 4.61
N GLN A 45 19.88 8.76 4.93
CA GLN A 45 20.06 8.22 6.28
C GLN A 45 21.50 7.71 6.45
N GLU A 46 22.18 8.18 7.47
CA GLU A 46 23.63 7.96 7.64
C GLU A 46 23.96 6.56 8.17
N SER A 47 23.04 5.94 8.92
CA SER A 47 23.30 4.62 9.50
C SER A 47 22.04 3.86 9.89
N GLY A 48 22.16 2.54 9.85
CA GLY A 48 21.14 1.61 10.32
C GLY A 48 20.05 1.29 9.30
N PRO A 49 19.19 0.33 9.62
CA PRO A 49 18.05 -0.03 8.79
C PRO A 49 16.98 1.07 8.83
N VAL A 50 16.33 1.30 7.71
CA VAL A 50 15.13 2.14 7.60
C VAL A 50 13.90 1.25 7.41
N ALA A 51 12.75 1.71 7.89
CA ALA A 51 11.49 0.99 7.77
C ALA A 51 10.48 1.80 6.95
N LEU A 52 9.77 1.10 6.07
CA LEU A 52 8.62 1.61 5.34
C LEU A 52 7.38 0.87 5.83
N GLU A 53 6.42 1.59 6.39
CA GLU A 53 5.11 1.04 6.71
C GLU A 53 4.13 1.30 5.57
N SER A 54 3.49 0.25 5.08
CA SER A 54 2.50 0.37 4.01
C SER A 54 1.40 -0.68 4.15
N ALA A 55 0.14 -0.26 4.09
CA ALA A 55 -0.99 -1.17 4.02
C ALA A 55 -1.17 -1.80 2.62
N ILE A 56 -0.52 -1.23 1.60
CA ILE A 56 -0.63 -1.61 0.19
C ILE A 56 0.74 -1.81 -0.46
N LEU A 57 1.68 -2.40 0.26
CA LEU A 57 3.06 -2.57 -0.20
C LEU A 57 3.12 -3.26 -1.57
N PHE A 58 2.41 -4.37 -1.72
CA PHE A 58 2.39 -5.16 -2.94
C PHE A 58 1.56 -4.53 -4.04
N GLU A 59 0.38 -4.03 -3.70
CA GLU A 59 -0.54 -3.38 -4.64
C GLU A 59 0.08 -2.12 -5.28
N SER A 60 0.96 -1.44 -4.55
CA SER A 60 1.66 -0.23 -5.03
C SER A 60 3.03 -0.50 -5.66
N GLY A 61 3.49 -1.76 -5.67
CA GLY A 61 4.76 -2.14 -6.28
C GLY A 61 6.00 -1.67 -5.51
N PHE A 62 5.91 -1.54 -4.19
CA PHE A 62 7.02 -1.07 -3.34
C PHE A 62 7.94 -2.18 -2.84
N GLU A 63 7.62 -3.44 -3.10
CA GLU A 63 8.46 -4.58 -2.70
C GLU A 63 9.82 -4.60 -3.39
N ASP A 64 9.99 -3.93 -4.51
CA ASP A 64 11.25 -3.84 -5.25
C ASP A 64 12.27 -2.86 -4.61
N VAL A 65 11.82 -2.00 -3.69
CA VAL A 65 12.68 -1.02 -3.00
C VAL A 65 13.01 -1.39 -1.57
N VAL A 66 12.56 -2.55 -1.08
CA VAL A 66 12.82 -3.07 0.25
C VAL A 66 13.61 -4.36 0.19
N ASP A 67 14.46 -4.59 1.20
CA ASP A 67 15.28 -5.81 1.29
C ASP A 67 14.57 -6.93 2.05
N LYS A 68 13.67 -6.57 2.97
CA LYS A 68 12.88 -7.50 3.78
C LYS A 68 11.47 -6.96 3.97
N VAL A 69 10.51 -7.87 4.04
CA VAL A 69 9.11 -7.56 4.32
C VAL A 69 8.71 -8.25 5.62
N ILE A 70 8.07 -7.50 6.51
CA ILE A 70 7.46 -8.03 7.72
C ILE A 70 5.95 -7.83 7.59
N MET A 71 5.21 -8.93 7.60
CA MET A 71 3.75 -8.88 7.57
C MET A 71 3.20 -9.01 8.99
N VAL A 72 2.38 -8.04 9.38
CA VAL A 72 1.63 -8.09 10.64
C VAL A 72 0.26 -8.68 10.36
N TYR A 73 -0.07 -9.78 11.03
CA TYR A 73 -1.32 -10.48 10.87
C TYR A 73 -2.21 -10.31 12.11
N ALA A 74 -3.50 -10.15 11.87
CA ALA A 74 -4.55 -10.30 12.87
C ALA A 74 -5.78 -10.95 12.22
N PRO A 75 -6.56 -11.79 12.97
CA PRO A 75 -7.79 -12.36 12.46
C PRO A 75 -8.75 -11.30 11.92
N LEU A 76 -9.48 -11.63 10.86
CA LEU A 76 -10.34 -10.68 10.15
C LEU A 76 -11.34 -9.98 11.08
N ASP A 77 -12.02 -10.73 11.95
CA ASP A 77 -13.00 -10.14 12.90
C ASP A 77 -12.36 -9.16 13.88
N VAL A 78 -11.13 -9.42 14.30
CA VAL A 78 -10.37 -8.51 15.16
C VAL A 78 -10.04 -7.21 14.40
N ARG A 79 -9.62 -7.32 13.15
CA ARG A 79 -9.32 -6.16 12.29
C ARG A 79 -10.57 -5.30 12.07
N ILE A 80 -11.69 -5.93 11.72
CA ILE A 80 -12.97 -5.23 11.50
C ILE A 80 -13.38 -4.48 12.77
N ARG A 81 -13.41 -5.14 13.92
CA ARG A 81 -13.77 -4.52 15.19
C ARG A 81 -12.88 -3.31 15.51
N ARG A 82 -11.57 -3.45 15.39
CA ARG A 82 -10.62 -2.36 15.65
C ARG A 82 -10.85 -1.14 14.74
N VAL A 83 -11.13 -1.37 13.47
CA VAL A 83 -11.41 -0.27 12.53
C VAL A 83 -12.75 0.40 12.83
N MET A 84 -13.79 -0.38 13.14
CA MET A 84 -15.09 0.17 13.55
C MET A 84 -14.96 1.07 14.78
N GLU A 85 -14.21 0.64 15.79
CA GLU A 85 -13.98 1.42 17.02
C GLU A 85 -13.15 2.68 16.76
N ARG A 86 -12.08 2.56 15.97
CA ARG A 86 -11.18 3.68 15.68
C ARG A 86 -11.83 4.76 14.82
N ASP A 87 -12.52 4.36 13.76
CA ASP A 87 -13.03 5.26 12.72
C ASP A 87 -14.53 5.58 12.89
N HIS A 88 -15.18 4.99 13.90
CA HIS A 88 -16.64 5.04 14.08
C HIS A 88 -17.40 4.62 12.81
N ALA A 89 -16.85 3.66 12.07
CA ALA A 89 -17.39 3.15 10.83
C ALA A 89 -18.33 1.97 11.07
N THR A 90 -19.28 1.77 10.16
CA THR A 90 -20.13 0.57 10.17
C THR A 90 -19.35 -0.65 9.69
N ARG A 91 -19.80 -1.85 10.06
CA ARG A 91 -19.20 -3.10 9.59
C ARG A 91 -19.17 -3.18 8.06
N GLU A 92 -20.25 -2.82 7.40
CA GLU A 92 -20.35 -2.82 5.94
C GLU A 92 -19.32 -1.90 5.27
N GLN A 93 -19.09 -0.71 5.83
CA GLN A 93 -18.06 0.20 5.33
C GLN A 93 -16.66 -0.38 5.46
N VAL A 94 -16.38 -1.05 6.57
CA VAL A 94 -15.08 -1.70 6.81
C VAL A 94 -14.89 -2.88 5.88
N GLU A 95 -15.88 -3.75 5.73
CA GLU A 95 -15.85 -4.91 4.82
C GLU A 95 -15.68 -4.48 3.36
N SER A 96 -16.33 -3.41 2.94
CA SER A 96 -16.15 -2.84 1.60
C SER A 96 -14.71 -2.37 1.34
N ARG A 97 -14.06 -1.75 2.34
CA ARG A 97 -12.65 -1.36 2.25
C ARG A 97 -11.73 -2.57 2.15
N ILE A 98 -12.00 -3.60 2.93
CA ILE A 98 -11.21 -4.85 2.93
C ILE A 98 -11.35 -5.57 1.57
N ALA A 99 -12.54 -5.63 1.01
CA ALA A 99 -12.80 -6.25 -0.29
C ALA A 99 -12.06 -5.54 -1.44
N ALA A 100 -11.73 -4.27 -1.29
CA ALA A 100 -10.95 -3.51 -2.28
C ALA A 100 -9.43 -3.74 -2.15
N GLN A 101 -8.97 -4.43 -1.12
CA GLN A 101 -7.56 -4.77 -0.89
C GLN A 101 -7.27 -6.20 -1.36
N MET A 102 -5.97 -6.50 -1.53
CA MET A 102 -5.50 -7.87 -1.77
C MET A 102 -5.92 -8.78 -0.61
N SER A 103 -6.41 -9.98 -0.90
CA SER A 103 -6.78 -10.97 0.11
C SER A 103 -5.58 -11.45 0.92
N ASP A 104 -5.82 -12.02 2.09
CA ASP A 104 -4.75 -12.57 2.94
C ASP A 104 -4.03 -13.74 2.23
N GLU A 105 -4.77 -14.54 1.45
CA GLU A 105 -4.23 -15.65 0.66
C GLU A 105 -3.34 -15.15 -0.48
N GLU A 106 -3.77 -14.14 -1.23
CA GLU A 106 -2.97 -13.52 -2.27
C GLU A 106 -1.71 -12.88 -1.70
N ARG A 107 -1.82 -12.20 -0.56
CA ARG A 107 -0.70 -11.59 0.14
C ARG A 107 0.32 -12.62 0.59
N ALA A 108 -0.11 -13.75 1.14
CA ALA A 108 0.76 -14.85 1.54
C ALA A 108 1.50 -15.46 0.33
N GLN A 109 0.85 -15.56 -0.83
CA GLN A 109 1.50 -16.03 -2.06
C GLN A 109 2.57 -15.05 -2.54
N TYR A 110 2.32 -13.75 -2.46
CA TYR A 110 3.32 -12.73 -2.76
C TYR A 110 4.53 -12.82 -1.84
N GLU A 111 4.30 -12.96 -0.54
CA GLU A 111 5.36 -13.12 0.45
C GLU A 111 6.27 -14.32 0.15
N GLN A 112 5.67 -15.47 -0.20
CA GLN A 112 6.44 -16.64 -0.60
C GLN A 112 7.27 -16.41 -1.85
N LYS A 113 6.73 -15.76 -2.88
CA LYS A 113 7.45 -15.39 -4.10
C LYS A 113 8.65 -14.48 -3.80
N ILE A 114 8.44 -13.47 -2.97
CA ILE A 114 9.48 -12.53 -2.56
C ILE A 114 10.59 -13.27 -1.81
N PHE A 115 10.22 -14.10 -0.85
CA PHE A 115 11.18 -14.89 -0.08
C PHE A 115 12.04 -15.81 -0.96
N GLN A 116 11.45 -16.45 -1.95
CA GLN A 116 12.17 -17.29 -2.90
C GLN A 116 13.13 -16.47 -3.79
N LYS A 117 12.72 -15.30 -4.25
CA LYS A 117 13.57 -14.41 -5.05
C LYS A 117 14.74 -13.85 -4.25
N LEU A 118 14.50 -13.44 -3.02
CA LEU A 118 15.55 -12.94 -2.11
C LEU A 118 16.57 -14.04 -1.78
N LYS A 119 16.15 -15.29 -1.57
CA LYS A 119 17.04 -16.44 -1.40
C LYS A 119 17.95 -16.69 -2.61
N GLN A 120 17.49 -16.38 -3.82
CA GLN A 120 18.25 -16.53 -5.05
C GLN A 120 19.17 -15.32 -5.34
N GLY A 121 19.25 -14.35 -4.44
CA GLY A 121 20.03 -13.11 -4.62
C GLY A 121 19.52 -12.20 -5.74
N LYS A 122 18.30 -12.41 -6.20
CA LYS A 122 17.67 -11.59 -7.24
C LYS A 122 16.89 -10.43 -6.61
N ARG A 123 17.18 -9.21 -7.04
CA ARG A 123 16.30 -8.06 -6.74
C ARG A 123 14.96 -8.26 -7.45
N LEU A 124 13.91 -7.86 -6.78
CA LEU A 124 12.56 -7.80 -7.37
C LEU A 124 12.52 -6.71 -8.44
N SER A 125 12.00 -7.03 -9.61
CA SER A 125 11.77 -6.03 -10.66
C SER A 125 10.28 -5.79 -10.81
N SER A 126 9.90 -4.54 -11.01
CA SER A 126 8.49 -4.12 -11.21
C SER A 126 7.83 -4.76 -12.46
N ALA A 127 8.60 -5.37 -13.35
CA ALA A 127 8.10 -6.00 -14.57
C ALA A 127 7.60 -7.45 -14.37
N GLU A 128 7.78 -8.02 -13.18
CA GLU A 128 7.42 -9.42 -12.90
C GLU A 128 6.20 -9.57 -11.97
N MET A 129 5.44 -8.48 -11.82
CA MET A 129 4.19 -8.45 -11.05
C MET A 129 2.97 -8.66 -11.93
#